data_6c30454efccb494f67e312cd69314326
#
_entry.id   6c30454efccb494f67e312cd69314326
#
_cell.length_a   1.000
_cell.length_b   1.000
_cell.length_c   1.000
_cell.angle_alpha   90.00
_cell.angle_beta   90.00
_cell.angle_gamma   90.00
#
_symmetry.space_group_name_H-M   'P 1'
#
loop_
_entity.id
_entity.type
_entity.pdbx_description
1 polymer ?
#
loop_
_entity_poly.entity_id
_entity_poly.type
_entity_poly.pdbx_seq_one_letter_code
_entity_poly.pdbx_strand_id
1 'polypeptide(L)'
;MQIFYYLSLLLCINFVYPKKNFLVMKNKDFKISKYLYSPKTENQKKYFDILNKENEFILTVCGPPGTGKTLLACVKAIEKLKDNKIDKIIITRPIVSVEDENIGFLPGSIIKKMDPWTRPIYDVFLDFYSKSEINNLLIENKIEISPLGYMRGRTFKNCFIIADEMQNSTPNQMLMLLTRIGAKSKIVITGDLDQSDIIGKNGLKDLVTKLNKKNIPDNFNLIKMNNTDIQRSDIVINVLKLYKINKSNIKGANTIE
;
A
#
# COMPACT_ATOMS: atom_id res chain seq x y z
N MET A 1 16.60 46.85 4.65
CA MET A 1 17.30 46.00 3.68
C MET A 1 16.88 44.51 3.75
N GLN A 2 16.19 44.05 4.80
CA GLN A 2 15.69 42.65 4.91
C GLN A 2 14.33 42.40 4.27
N ILE A 3 13.52 43.41 4.00
CA ILE A 3 12.18 43.28 3.42
C ILE A 3 12.23 43.01 1.90
N PHE A 4 13.28 43.50 1.22
CA PHE A 4 13.47 43.28 -0.22
C PHE A 4 13.93 41.85 -0.58
N TYR A 5 14.56 41.14 0.35
CA TYR A 5 15.00 39.74 0.15
C TYR A 5 13.83 38.73 0.20
N TYR A 6 12.80 39.03 0.98
CA TYR A 6 11.59 38.16 1.05
C TYR A 6 10.64 38.32 -0.14
N LEU A 7 10.61 39.53 -0.76
CA LEU A 7 9.78 39.74 -1.95
C LEU A 7 10.40 39.11 -3.21
N SER A 8 11.73 39.05 -3.32
CA SER A 8 12.38 38.37 -4.45
C SER A 8 12.28 36.87 -4.40
N LEU A 9 12.25 36.26 -3.19
CA LEU A 9 12.05 34.81 -3.03
C LEU A 9 10.60 34.40 -3.36
N LEU A 10 9.61 35.24 -3.08
CA LEU A 10 8.20 34.99 -3.42
C LEU A 10 7.92 35.10 -4.92
N LEU A 11 8.71 35.91 -5.66
CA LEU A 11 8.58 36.02 -7.12
C LEU A 11 9.27 34.92 -7.89
N CYS A 12 10.34 34.29 -7.34
CA CYS A 12 11.01 33.17 -7.99
C CYS A 12 10.24 31.84 -7.84
N ILE A 13 9.41 31.69 -6.81
CA ILE A 13 8.59 30.46 -6.59
C ILE A 13 7.42 30.38 -7.57
N ASN A 14 6.99 31.52 -8.15
CA ASN A 14 5.87 31.55 -9.09
C ASN A 14 6.23 31.20 -10.55
N PHE A 15 7.52 31.02 -10.89
CA PHE A 15 7.95 30.80 -12.28
C PHE A 15 8.31 29.37 -12.63
N VAL A 16 8.33 28.42 -11.66
CA VAL A 16 8.81 27.03 -11.89
C VAL A 16 7.68 25.98 -11.90
N TYR A 17 6.48 26.33 -11.45
CA TYR A 17 5.32 25.42 -11.54
C TYR A 17 4.13 26.13 -12.18
N PRO A 18 3.63 25.70 -13.34
CA PRO A 18 2.37 26.23 -13.86
C PRO A 18 1.29 25.94 -12.82
N LYS A 19 0.60 27.01 -12.38
CA LYS A 19 -0.61 26.91 -11.54
C LYS A 19 -1.61 26.00 -12.25
N LYS A 20 -1.63 24.71 -11.93
CA LYS A 20 -2.83 23.89 -12.13
C LYS A 20 -3.89 24.51 -11.21
N ASN A 21 -4.90 25.09 -11.82
CA ASN A 21 -6.07 25.64 -11.14
C ASN A 21 -6.59 24.60 -10.14
N PHE A 22 -6.49 24.91 -8.85
CA PHE A 22 -7.13 24.18 -7.77
C PHE A 22 -8.65 24.43 -7.87
N LEU A 23 -9.27 23.77 -8.83
CA LEU A 23 -10.72 23.59 -8.82
C LEU A 23 -11.04 22.46 -7.86
N VAL A 24 -11.86 22.75 -6.86
CA VAL A 24 -12.54 21.77 -6.02
C VAL A 24 -13.06 20.65 -6.92
N MET A 25 -12.53 19.43 -6.78
CA MET A 25 -12.92 18.29 -7.59
C MET A 25 -14.42 18.00 -7.36
N LYS A 26 -15.26 18.46 -8.27
CA LYS A 26 -16.69 18.09 -8.32
C LYS A 26 -16.77 16.62 -8.79
N ASN A 27 -17.88 15.94 -8.49
CA ASN A 27 -18.15 14.52 -8.81
C ASN A 27 -17.74 14.05 -10.23
N LYS A 28 -17.47 14.97 -11.15
CA LYS A 28 -17.02 14.70 -12.51
C LYS A 28 -15.57 14.22 -12.58
N ASP A 29 -14.71 14.72 -11.69
CA ASP A 29 -13.28 14.43 -11.67
C ASP A 29 -12.99 13.08 -11.00
N PHE A 30 -13.89 12.61 -10.11
CA PHE A 30 -13.84 11.28 -9.53
C PHE A 30 -14.04 10.17 -10.59
N LYS A 31 -14.91 10.40 -11.59
CA LYS A 31 -15.07 9.45 -12.72
C LYS A 31 -13.77 9.36 -13.54
N ILE A 32 -13.06 10.45 -13.75
CA ILE A 32 -11.81 10.49 -14.52
C ILE A 32 -10.70 9.72 -13.78
N SER A 33 -10.57 9.91 -12.46
CA SER A 33 -9.58 9.17 -11.65
C SER A 33 -9.87 7.67 -11.60
N LYS A 34 -11.15 7.27 -11.60
CA LYS A 34 -11.55 5.86 -11.68
C LYS A 34 -11.10 5.17 -12.98
N TYR A 35 -11.09 5.88 -14.12
CA TYR A 35 -10.61 5.33 -15.39
C TYR A 35 -9.07 5.24 -15.43
N LEU A 36 -8.36 6.15 -14.76
CA LEU A 36 -6.90 6.14 -14.69
C LEU A 36 -6.35 4.89 -13.99
N TYR A 37 -7.09 4.34 -13.03
CA TYR A 37 -6.66 3.21 -12.20
C TYR A 37 -7.46 1.93 -12.45
N SER A 38 -7.94 1.74 -13.68
CA SER A 38 -8.60 0.49 -14.08
C SER A 38 -7.60 -0.67 -14.18
N PRO A 39 -8.02 -1.90 -13.87
CA PRO A 39 -7.19 -3.08 -14.04
C PRO A 39 -6.85 -3.31 -15.51
N LYS A 40 -5.58 -3.54 -15.84
CA LYS A 40 -5.07 -3.70 -17.21
C LYS A 40 -4.76 -5.15 -17.56
N THR A 41 -4.46 -5.99 -16.58
CA THR A 41 -4.11 -7.40 -16.78
C THR A 41 -5.18 -8.32 -16.22
N GLU A 42 -5.17 -9.60 -16.62
CA GLU A 42 -6.12 -10.59 -16.11
C GLU A 42 -6.02 -10.80 -14.60
N ASN A 43 -4.80 -10.82 -14.03
CA ASN A 43 -4.64 -10.94 -12.60
C ASN A 43 -5.13 -9.70 -11.86
N GLN A 44 -4.90 -8.50 -12.42
CA GLN A 44 -5.45 -7.26 -11.88
C GLN A 44 -6.98 -7.23 -11.95
N LYS A 45 -7.60 -7.76 -13.02
CA LYS A 45 -9.06 -7.89 -13.11
C LYS A 45 -9.61 -8.81 -12.04
N LYS A 46 -9.05 -10.03 -11.90
CA LYS A 46 -9.43 -10.98 -10.84
C LYS A 46 -9.31 -10.36 -9.45
N TYR A 47 -8.23 -9.62 -9.23
CA TYR A 47 -8.00 -8.88 -7.99
C TYR A 47 -9.11 -7.85 -7.75
N PHE A 48 -9.40 -7.05 -8.76
CA PHE A 48 -10.42 -6.00 -8.70
C PHE A 48 -11.82 -6.57 -8.48
N ASP A 49 -12.15 -7.73 -9.08
CA ASP A 49 -13.43 -8.41 -8.89
C ASP A 49 -13.63 -8.85 -7.44
N ILE A 50 -12.57 -9.36 -6.78
CA ILE A 50 -12.64 -9.70 -5.35
C ILE A 50 -12.81 -8.44 -4.49
N LEU A 51 -12.09 -7.36 -4.82
CA LEU A 51 -12.23 -6.07 -4.12
C LEU A 51 -13.64 -5.49 -4.22
N ASN A 52 -14.39 -5.82 -5.27
CA ASN A 52 -15.79 -5.39 -5.44
C ASN A 52 -16.78 -6.13 -4.54
N LYS A 53 -16.44 -7.33 -4.04
CA LYS A 53 -17.34 -8.10 -3.17
C LYS A 53 -17.78 -7.27 -1.97
N GLU A 54 -19.05 -7.38 -1.61
CA GLU A 54 -19.61 -6.67 -0.45
C GLU A 54 -19.40 -7.44 0.85
N ASN A 55 -19.26 -8.77 0.77
CA ASN A 55 -19.03 -9.64 1.92
C ASN A 55 -17.66 -9.37 2.59
N GLU A 56 -17.52 -9.83 3.82
CA GLU A 56 -16.25 -9.87 4.54
C GLU A 56 -15.27 -10.78 3.81
N PHE A 57 -14.01 -10.33 3.67
CA PHE A 57 -12.96 -11.15 3.09
C PHE A 57 -11.57 -10.80 3.63
N ILE A 58 -10.69 -11.78 3.54
CA ILE A 58 -9.26 -11.64 3.67
C ILE A 58 -8.64 -11.95 2.31
N LEU A 59 -7.99 -10.96 1.71
CA LEU A 59 -7.41 -11.07 0.39
C LEU A 59 -5.90 -10.86 0.46
N THR A 60 -5.15 -11.88 0.10
CA THR A 60 -3.70 -11.82 0.00
C THR A 60 -3.30 -11.63 -1.46
N VAL A 61 -2.50 -10.60 -1.72
CA VAL A 61 -2.00 -10.25 -3.05
C VAL A 61 -0.48 -10.17 -2.99
N CYS A 62 0.20 -11.10 -3.63
CA CYS A 62 1.66 -11.15 -3.66
C CYS A 62 2.20 -11.11 -5.08
N GLY A 63 3.40 -10.58 -5.24
CA GLY A 63 4.12 -10.52 -6.52
C GLY A 63 5.04 -9.31 -6.63
N PRO A 64 5.72 -9.15 -7.78
CA PRO A 64 6.77 -8.16 -7.96
C PRO A 64 6.26 -6.71 -7.81
N PRO A 65 7.19 -5.76 -7.57
CA PRO A 65 6.85 -4.34 -7.46
C PRO A 65 6.31 -3.80 -8.79
N GLY A 66 5.43 -2.79 -8.71
CA GLY A 66 4.85 -2.16 -9.90
C GLY A 66 3.67 -2.91 -10.53
N THR A 67 3.15 -3.97 -9.90
CA THR A 67 1.97 -4.72 -10.36
C THR A 67 0.64 -4.15 -9.88
N GLY A 68 0.66 -3.01 -9.16
CA GLY A 68 -0.55 -2.30 -8.74
C GLY A 68 -1.23 -2.85 -7.48
N LYS A 69 -0.57 -3.73 -6.70
CA LYS A 69 -1.14 -4.35 -5.48
C LYS A 69 -1.73 -3.32 -4.51
N THR A 70 -0.90 -2.43 -4.01
CA THR A 70 -1.29 -1.40 -3.04
C THR A 70 -2.20 -0.35 -3.66
N LEU A 71 -1.90 0.05 -4.91
CA LEU A 71 -2.67 1.05 -5.64
C LEU A 71 -4.14 0.66 -5.78
N LEU A 72 -4.44 -0.54 -6.31
CA LEU A 72 -5.82 -0.99 -6.53
C LEU A 72 -6.58 -1.18 -5.20
N ALA A 73 -5.89 -1.61 -4.13
CA ALA A 73 -6.47 -1.66 -2.79
C ALA A 73 -6.88 -0.27 -2.30
N CYS A 74 -6.00 0.74 -2.44
CA CYS A 74 -6.27 2.12 -2.04
C CYS A 74 -7.44 2.72 -2.82
N VAL A 75 -7.44 2.57 -4.15
CA VAL A 75 -8.52 3.06 -5.02
C VAL A 75 -9.86 2.48 -4.57
N LYS A 76 -9.93 1.17 -4.33
CA LYS A 76 -11.17 0.52 -3.91
C LYS A 76 -11.60 0.91 -2.51
N ALA A 77 -10.67 1.07 -1.58
CA ALA A 77 -10.97 1.55 -0.23
C ALA A 77 -11.56 2.96 -0.25
N ILE A 78 -10.98 3.86 -1.07
CA ILE A 78 -11.48 5.23 -1.27
C ILE A 78 -12.89 5.22 -1.88
N GLU A 79 -13.15 4.41 -2.91
CA GLU A 79 -14.49 4.26 -3.49
C GLU A 79 -15.51 3.83 -2.44
N LYS A 80 -15.19 2.77 -1.67
CA LYS A 80 -16.09 2.26 -0.63
C LYS A 80 -16.33 3.26 0.49
N LEU A 81 -15.33 4.06 0.86
CA LEU A 81 -15.50 5.14 1.86
C LEU A 81 -16.40 6.26 1.33
N LYS A 82 -16.19 6.71 0.08
CA LYS A 82 -17.03 7.74 -0.56
C LYS A 82 -18.47 7.29 -0.75
N ASP A 83 -18.67 6.01 -1.03
CA ASP A 83 -20.00 5.40 -1.17
C ASP A 83 -20.67 5.07 0.18
N ASN A 84 -20.03 5.42 1.31
CA ASN A 84 -20.47 5.10 2.68
C ASN A 84 -20.71 3.59 2.90
N LYS A 85 -19.97 2.73 2.20
CA LYS A 85 -20.01 1.26 2.35
C LYS A 85 -19.10 0.76 3.46
N ILE A 86 -18.21 1.61 3.93
CA ILE A 86 -17.33 1.40 5.08
C ILE A 86 -17.24 2.70 5.88
N ASP A 87 -16.95 2.58 7.16
CA ASP A 87 -16.81 3.76 8.04
C ASP A 87 -15.37 4.27 8.07
N LYS A 88 -14.40 3.40 7.82
CA LYS A 88 -12.98 3.70 8.02
C LYS A 88 -12.07 2.92 7.08
N ILE A 89 -11.01 3.59 6.62
CA ILE A 89 -9.85 2.97 6.00
C ILE A 89 -8.73 2.89 7.04
N ILE A 90 -8.12 1.72 7.22
CA ILE A 90 -6.99 1.52 8.11
C ILE A 90 -5.79 1.09 7.29
N ILE A 91 -4.70 1.81 7.43
CA ILE A 91 -3.42 1.54 6.76
C ILE A 91 -2.44 1.04 7.81
N THR A 92 -1.89 -0.13 7.58
CA THR A 92 -0.89 -0.72 8.47
C THR A 92 0.28 -1.29 7.68
N ARG A 93 1.46 -1.26 8.30
CA ARG A 93 2.69 -1.81 7.76
C ARG A 93 3.57 -2.32 8.89
N PRO A 94 4.31 -3.43 8.72
CA PRO A 94 5.35 -3.83 9.67
C PRO A 94 6.44 -2.75 9.74
N ILE A 95 6.90 -2.46 10.95
CA ILE A 95 8.08 -1.60 11.15
C ILE A 95 9.30 -2.51 11.09
N VAL A 96 10.17 -2.27 10.12
CA VAL A 96 11.47 -2.92 10.00
C VAL A 96 12.54 -1.86 10.21
N SER A 97 13.50 -2.11 11.07
CA SER A 97 14.74 -1.34 11.07
C SER A 97 15.55 -1.76 9.85
N VAL A 98 15.70 -0.88 8.88
CA VAL A 98 16.63 -1.09 7.76
C VAL A 98 18.04 -0.96 8.33
N GLU A 99 18.91 -1.93 8.08
CA GLU A 99 20.22 -2.11 8.74
C GLU A 99 21.14 -0.87 8.67
N ASP A 100 20.99 -0.01 7.67
CA ASP A 100 21.82 1.18 7.47
C ASP A 100 21.11 2.51 7.81
N GLU A 101 19.80 2.51 7.99
CA GLU A 101 19.05 3.67 8.43
C GLU A 101 18.57 3.44 9.87
N ASN A 102 19.44 3.69 10.84
CA ASN A 102 19.00 3.98 12.19
C ASN A 102 18.05 5.18 12.11
N ILE A 103 16.76 4.91 11.91
CA ILE A 103 15.69 5.88 12.17
C ILE A 103 15.69 6.07 13.70
N GLY A 104 16.85 6.55 14.18
CA GLY A 104 17.06 6.99 15.54
C GLY A 104 15.94 7.97 15.85
N PHE A 105 15.59 8.11 17.07
CA PHE A 105 14.63 9.02 17.66
C PHE A 105 14.26 10.23 16.77
N LEU A 106 13.45 10.02 15.74
CA LEU A 106 12.78 11.14 15.07
C LEU A 106 11.85 11.76 16.13
N PRO A 107 12.08 13.00 16.57
CA PRO A 107 11.20 13.67 17.50
C PRO A 107 9.83 13.85 16.82
N GLY A 108 8.76 13.47 17.49
CA GLY A 108 7.42 13.68 16.98
C GLY A 108 6.42 12.57 17.33
N SER A 109 5.17 12.81 17.00
CA SER A 109 4.10 11.80 17.16
C SER A 109 4.39 10.58 16.27
N ILE A 110 3.88 9.40 16.66
CA ILE A 110 4.00 8.16 15.91
C ILE A 110 3.52 8.33 14.46
N ILE A 111 2.50 9.14 14.23
CA ILE A 111 1.97 9.47 12.90
C ILE A 111 3.05 10.15 12.04
N LYS A 112 3.81 11.11 12.60
CA LYS A 112 4.92 11.75 11.88
C LYS A 112 6.07 10.78 11.57
N LYS A 113 6.30 9.79 12.44
CA LYS A 113 7.31 8.74 12.21
C LYS A 113 6.88 7.75 11.12
N MET A 114 5.59 7.55 10.93
CA MET A 114 5.04 6.70 9.87
C MET A 114 4.96 7.41 8.50
N ASP A 115 5.10 8.75 8.46
CA ASP A 115 4.95 9.56 7.24
C ASP A 115 5.83 9.08 6.07
N PRO A 116 7.13 8.78 6.22
CA PRO A 116 7.97 8.31 5.12
C PRO A 116 7.47 6.98 4.53
N TRP A 117 6.95 6.06 5.35
CA TRP A 117 6.52 4.74 4.91
C TRP A 117 5.12 4.72 4.30
N THR A 118 4.28 5.68 4.68
CA THR A 118 2.92 5.80 4.15
C THR A 118 2.83 6.75 2.96
N ARG A 119 3.91 7.44 2.63
CA ARG A 119 3.96 8.43 1.54
C ARG A 119 3.46 7.88 0.19
N PRO A 120 3.85 6.67 -0.28
CA PRO A 120 3.33 6.12 -1.53
C PRO A 120 1.81 5.91 -1.52
N ILE A 121 1.25 5.57 -0.36
CA ILE A 121 -0.20 5.43 -0.18
C ILE A 121 -0.86 6.81 -0.16
N TYR A 122 -0.25 7.77 0.55
CA TYR A 122 -0.73 9.15 0.63
C TYR A 122 -0.78 9.81 -0.75
N ASP A 123 0.20 9.55 -1.61
CA ASP A 123 0.22 10.05 -2.99
C ASP A 123 -1.01 9.56 -3.77
N VAL A 124 -1.41 8.29 -3.60
CA VAL A 124 -2.64 7.77 -4.22
C VAL A 124 -3.88 8.49 -3.68
N PHE A 125 -3.93 8.81 -2.39
CA PHE A 125 -5.05 9.55 -1.80
C PHE A 125 -5.14 10.98 -2.36
N LEU A 126 -4.01 11.62 -2.66
CA LEU A 126 -3.97 12.95 -3.27
C LEU A 126 -4.57 13.03 -4.68
N ASP A 127 -4.67 11.90 -5.39
CA ASP A 127 -5.36 11.84 -6.68
C ASP A 127 -6.90 11.90 -6.55
N PHE A 128 -7.42 11.66 -5.34
CA PHE A 128 -8.87 11.61 -5.05
C PHE A 128 -9.35 12.68 -4.08
N TYR A 129 -8.45 13.25 -3.29
CA TYR A 129 -8.72 14.22 -2.24
C TYR A 129 -7.67 15.32 -2.23
N SER A 130 -8.06 16.52 -1.86
CA SER A 130 -7.11 17.58 -1.52
C SER A 130 -6.39 17.29 -0.20
N LYS A 131 -5.25 17.93 0.04
CA LYS A 131 -4.52 17.80 1.32
C LYS A 131 -5.40 18.14 2.53
N SER A 132 -6.26 19.16 2.41
CA SER A 132 -7.18 19.56 3.48
C SER A 132 -8.25 18.49 3.75
N GLU A 133 -8.80 17.87 2.71
CA GLU A 133 -9.75 16.78 2.86
C GLU A 133 -9.12 15.56 3.52
N ILE A 134 -7.89 15.18 3.12
CA ILE A 134 -7.18 14.07 3.78
C ILE A 134 -6.95 14.37 5.26
N ASN A 135 -6.53 15.59 5.61
CA ASN A 135 -6.35 15.99 7.00
C ASN A 135 -7.66 15.91 7.79
N ASN A 136 -8.79 16.35 7.21
CA ASN A 136 -10.09 16.22 7.84
C ASN A 136 -10.48 14.75 8.04
N LEU A 137 -10.25 13.87 7.05
CA LEU A 137 -10.53 12.43 7.16
C LEU A 137 -9.67 11.76 8.25
N LEU A 138 -8.44 12.22 8.47
CA LEU A 138 -7.58 11.77 9.57
C LEU A 138 -8.09 12.26 10.92
N ILE A 139 -8.49 13.53 11.03
CA ILE A 139 -9.06 14.13 12.27
C ILE A 139 -10.38 13.45 12.62
N GLU A 140 -11.27 13.22 11.65
CA GLU A 140 -12.53 12.49 11.81
C GLU A 140 -12.35 10.99 12.02
N ASN A 141 -11.10 10.51 12.01
CA ASN A 141 -10.76 9.10 12.17
C ASN A 141 -11.41 8.18 11.10
N LYS A 142 -11.70 8.74 9.92
CA LYS A 142 -12.15 7.99 8.73
C LYS A 142 -10.98 7.35 7.97
N ILE A 143 -9.79 7.92 8.13
CA ILE A 143 -8.52 7.31 7.73
C ILE A 143 -7.68 7.16 8.99
N GLU A 144 -7.16 5.98 9.21
CA GLU A 144 -6.27 5.68 10.34
C GLU A 144 -4.97 5.04 9.83
N ILE A 145 -3.83 5.60 10.24
CA ILE A 145 -2.52 5.01 10.01
C ILE A 145 -2.06 4.40 11.33
N SER A 146 -1.91 3.09 11.36
CA SER A 146 -1.58 2.36 12.59
C SER A 146 -0.43 1.39 12.35
N PRO A 147 0.69 1.51 13.09
CA PRO A 147 1.72 0.48 13.08
C PRO A 147 1.12 -0.88 13.41
N LEU A 148 1.61 -1.94 12.75
CA LEU A 148 1.05 -3.29 12.91
C LEU A 148 0.99 -3.74 14.37
N GLY A 149 2.01 -3.42 15.18
CA GLY A 149 2.04 -3.77 16.60
C GLY A 149 0.94 -3.12 17.44
N TYR A 150 0.43 -1.95 17.05
CA TYR A 150 -0.61 -1.20 17.76
C TYR A 150 -2.05 -1.70 17.45
N MET A 151 -2.18 -2.65 16.56
CA MET A 151 -3.46 -3.28 16.25
C MET A 151 -3.84 -4.37 17.26
N ARG A 152 -2.90 -4.79 18.12
CA ARG A 152 -3.14 -5.82 19.14
C ARG A 152 -4.26 -5.43 20.09
N GLY A 153 -5.17 -6.37 20.40
CA GLY A 153 -6.30 -6.16 21.32
C GLY A 153 -7.47 -5.39 20.74
N ARG A 154 -7.37 -4.91 19.50
CA ARG A 154 -8.45 -4.19 18.81
C ARG A 154 -9.28 -5.14 17.95
N THR A 155 -10.52 -4.76 17.66
CA THR A 155 -11.38 -5.41 16.67
C THR A 155 -11.93 -4.33 15.74
N PHE A 156 -11.71 -4.47 14.45
CA PHE A 156 -12.08 -3.49 13.45
C PHE A 156 -13.40 -3.92 12.77
N LYS A 157 -14.44 -3.11 12.92
CA LYS A 157 -15.76 -3.35 12.34
C LYS A 157 -16.03 -2.33 11.25
N ASN A 158 -16.74 -2.74 10.20
CA ASN A 158 -17.09 -1.92 9.04
C ASN A 158 -15.90 -1.14 8.44
N CYS A 159 -14.74 -1.78 8.37
CA CYS A 159 -13.47 -1.17 7.96
C CYS A 159 -12.89 -1.85 6.73
N PHE A 160 -12.12 -1.08 5.96
CA PHE A 160 -11.24 -1.60 4.94
C PHE A 160 -9.79 -1.46 5.41
N ILE A 161 -9.12 -2.58 5.67
CA ILE A 161 -7.77 -2.62 6.20
C ILE A 161 -6.81 -2.93 5.05
N ILE A 162 -5.82 -2.06 4.83
CA ILE A 162 -4.73 -2.23 3.88
C ILE A 162 -3.48 -2.54 4.69
N ALA A 163 -3.02 -3.79 4.64
CA ALA A 163 -1.80 -4.25 5.28
C ALA A 163 -0.71 -4.40 4.22
N ASP A 164 0.14 -3.39 4.11
CA ASP A 164 1.14 -3.28 3.06
C ASP A 164 2.51 -3.79 3.50
N GLU A 165 3.34 -4.26 2.54
CA GLU A 165 4.70 -4.79 2.75
C GLU A 165 4.77 -5.91 3.81
N MET A 166 3.77 -6.78 3.80
CA MET A 166 3.61 -7.81 4.83
C MET A 166 4.62 -8.96 4.72
N GLN A 167 5.49 -9.01 3.71
CA GLN A 167 6.67 -9.88 3.70
C GLN A 167 7.63 -9.54 4.84
N ASN A 168 7.53 -8.36 5.41
CA ASN A 168 8.33 -7.91 6.55
C ASN A 168 7.67 -8.17 7.90
N SER A 169 6.58 -8.95 7.93
CA SER A 169 5.95 -9.41 9.16
C SER A 169 6.42 -10.81 9.55
N THR A 170 6.40 -11.09 10.86
CA THR A 170 6.55 -12.45 11.37
C THR A 170 5.21 -13.23 11.26
N PRO A 171 5.21 -14.59 11.32
CA PRO A 171 3.97 -15.36 11.35
C PRO A 171 3.03 -15.00 12.51
N ASN A 172 3.58 -14.66 13.68
CA ASN A 172 2.79 -14.23 14.84
C ASN A 172 2.14 -12.86 14.62
N GLN A 173 2.84 -11.93 13.97
CA GLN A 173 2.27 -10.63 13.59
C GLN A 173 1.18 -10.79 12.54
N MET A 174 1.37 -11.68 11.55
CA MET A 174 0.36 -12.01 10.56
C MET A 174 -0.90 -12.59 11.21
N LEU A 175 -0.76 -13.59 12.08
CA LEU A 175 -1.89 -14.18 12.81
C LEU A 175 -2.59 -13.11 13.69
N MET A 176 -1.81 -12.27 14.37
CA MET A 176 -2.35 -11.18 15.17
C MET A 176 -3.23 -10.26 14.32
N LEU A 177 -2.77 -9.84 13.12
CA LEU A 177 -3.55 -9.01 12.20
C LEU A 177 -4.83 -9.70 11.75
N LEU A 178 -4.73 -10.94 11.27
CA LEU A 178 -5.86 -11.70 10.73
C LEU A 178 -7.00 -11.87 11.74
N THR A 179 -6.65 -11.94 13.03
CA THR A 179 -7.64 -12.06 14.12
C THR A 179 -8.24 -10.72 14.55
N ARG A 180 -7.92 -9.62 13.89
CA ARG A 180 -8.49 -8.27 14.17
C ARG A 180 -9.71 -7.95 13.34
N ILE A 181 -10.01 -8.74 12.31
CA ILE A 181 -11.18 -8.52 11.47
C ILE A 181 -12.46 -8.67 12.28
N GLY A 182 -13.32 -7.68 12.18
CA GLY A 182 -14.66 -7.68 12.76
C GLY A 182 -15.73 -7.64 11.68
N ALA A 183 -16.98 -7.64 12.09
CA ALA A 183 -18.14 -7.67 11.19
C ALA A 183 -18.07 -6.58 10.11
N LYS A 184 -18.46 -6.93 8.88
CA LYS A 184 -18.51 -6.07 7.68
C LYS A 184 -17.14 -5.49 7.26
N SER A 185 -16.05 -6.08 7.76
CA SER A 185 -14.69 -5.60 7.46
C SER A 185 -14.00 -6.43 6.38
N LYS A 186 -13.03 -5.82 5.74
CA LYS A 186 -12.21 -6.40 4.69
C LYS A 186 -10.74 -6.16 5.00
N ILE A 187 -9.90 -7.19 4.79
CA ILE A 187 -8.44 -7.06 4.90
C ILE A 187 -7.83 -7.37 3.54
N VAL A 188 -7.03 -6.44 3.04
CA VAL A 188 -6.16 -6.66 1.88
C VAL A 188 -4.71 -6.66 2.35
N ILE A 189 -4.04 -7.77 2.12
CA ILE A 189 -2.64 -8.00 2.49
C ILE A 189 -1.82 -7.93 1.22
N THR A 190 -0.86 -7.01 1.15
CA THR A 190 0.03 -6.86 -0.01
C THR A 190 1.47 -7.14 0.39
N GLY A 191 2.27 -7.59 -0.57
CA GLY A 191 3.69 -7.80 -0.37
C GLY A 191 4.39 -8.52 -1.52
N ASP A 192 5.71 -8.62 -1.42
CA ASP A 192 6.56 -9.33 -2.36
C ASP A 192 7.38 -10.40 -1.62
N LEU A 193 7.20 -11.67 -1.99
CA LEU A 193 7.89 -12.78 -1.33
C LEU A 193 9.41 -12.79 -1.58
N ASP A 194 9.87 -12.10 -2.63
CA ASP A 194 11.29 -12.01 -3.02
C ASP A 194 12.01 -10.80 -2.40
N GLN A 195 11.26 -9.88 -1.74
CA GLN A 195 11.75 -8.62 -1.16
C GLN A 195 11.56 -8.60 0.36
N SER A 196 11.96 -9.64 1.07
CA SER A 196 11.87 -9.67 2.53
C SER A 196 13.16 -9.14 3.16
N ASP A 197 13.02 -8.14 4.02
CA ASP A 197 14.12 -7.53 4.78
C ASP A 197 14.35 -8.26 6.12
N ILE A 198 13.43 -9.16 6.52
CA ILE A 198 13.56 -9.90 7.77
C ILE A 198 14.34 -11.19 7.61
N ILE A 199 15.21 -11.47 8.59
CA ILE A 199 15.89 -12.75 8.74
C ILE A 199 14.95 -13.72 9.47
N GLY A 200 14.68 -14.90 8.87
CA GLY A 200 13.91 -15.97 9.49
C GLY A 200 12.54 -16.22 8.88
N LYS A 201 11.54 -16.58 9.73
CA LYS A 201 10.21 -16.97 9.24
C LYS A 201 9.40 -15.75 8.81
N ASN A 202 9.05 -15.70 7.54
CA ASN A 202 8.28 -14.64 6.91
C ASN A 202 6.78 -14.93 7.02
N GLY A 203 6.01 -13.99 7.58
CA GLY A 203 4.57 -14.14 7.82
C GLY A 203 3.75 -14.20 6.54
N LEU A 204 4.12 -13.46 5.49
CA LEU A 204 3.43 -13.53 4.21
C LEU A 204 3.64 -14.90 3.54
N LYS A 205 4.88 -15.41 3.56
CA LYS A 205 5.22 -16.74 3.01
C LYS A 205 4.47 -17.86 3.75
N ASP A 206 4.39 -17.77 5.08
CA ASP A 206 3.63 -18.69 5.90
C ASP A 206 2.14 -18.68 5.54
N LEU A 207 1.54 -17.49 5.41
CA LEU A 207 0.14 -17.33 5.02
C LEU A 207 -0.12 -17.88 3.61
N VAL A 208 0.70 -17.51 2.62
CA VAL A 208 0.58 -18.02 1.24
C VAL A 208 0.68 -19.53 1.18
N THR A 209 1.57 -20.13 1.99
CA THR A 209 1.71 -21.59 2.08
C THR A 209 0.43 -22.23 2.62
N LYS A 210 -0.22 -21.63 3.62
CA LYS A 210 -1.49 -22.10 4.17
C LYS A 210 -2.64 -21.94 3.16
N LEU A 211 -2.67 -20.82 2.42
CA LEU A 211 -3.69 -20.53 1.41
C LEU A 211 -3.55 -21.40 0.13
N ASN A 212 -2.43 -22.07 -0.08
CA ASN A 212 -2.27 -23.02 -1.19
C ASN A 212 -2.76 -24.45 -0.84
N LYS A 213 -3.22 -24.70 0.39
CA LYS A 213 -3.78 -26.00 0.80
C LYS A 213 -5.21 -26.17 0.28
N LYS A 214 -5.69 -27.43 0.25
CA LYS A 214 -7.11 -27.73 -0.06
C LYS A 214 -8.00 -27.29 1.13
N ASN A 215 -9.27 -26.98 0.85
CA ASN A 215 -10.29 -26.62 1.85
C ASN A 215 -10.04 -25.30 2.59
N ILE A 216 -9.79 -24.23 1.84
CA ILE A 216 -9.74 -22.88 2.38
C ILE A 216 -11.17 -22.32 2.45
N PRO A 217 -11.54 -21.62 3.52
CA PRO A 217 -12.83 -20.93 3.59
C PRO A 217 -13.03 -19.94 2.45
N ASP A 218 -14.25 -19.82 1.92
CA ASP A 218 -14.58 -18.99 0.73
C ASP A 218 -14.27 -17.49 0.88
N ASN A 219 -14.19 -17.02 2.12
CA ASN A 219 -13.84 -15.64 2.43
C ASN A 219 -12.32 -15.36 2.44
N PHE A 220 -11.48 -16.37 2.21
CA PHE A 220 -10.05 -16.21 1.99
C PHE A 220 -9.73 -16.30 0.50
N ASN A 221 -8.96 -15.36 0.01
CA ASN A 221 -8.58 -15.29 -1.39
C ASN A 221 -7.07 -15.05 -1.52
N LEU A 222 -6.46 -15.61 -2.56
CA LEU A 222 -5.07 -15.43 -2.90
C LEU A 222 -4.93 -15.05 -4.37
N ILE A 223 -4.32 -13.92 -4.64
CA ILE A 223 -3.92 -13.49 -5.99
C ILE A 223 -2.39 -13.44 -6.06
N LYS A 224 -1.83 -14.10 -7.06
CA LYS A 224 -0.40 -14.05 -7.37
C LYS A 224 -0.21 -13.23 -8.63
N MET A 225 0.39 -12.04 -8.47
CA MET A 225 0.84 -11.20 -9.58
C MET A 225 2.19 -11.73 -10.08
N ASN A 226 2.46 -11.52 -11.35
CA ASN A 226 3.69 -11.93 -11.99
C ASN A 226 4.30 -10.79 -12.83
N ASN A 227 5.37 -11.06 -13.55
CA ASN A 227 6.07 -10.04 -14.34
C ASN A 227 5.24 -9.43 -15.47
N THR A 228 4.22 -10.14 -15.99
CA THR A 228 3.31 -9.62 -17.03
C THR A 228 2.33 -8.60 -16.47
N ASP A 229 2.19 -8.55 -15.14
CA ASP A 229 1.32 -7.58 -14.46
C ASP A 229 2.04 -6.26 -14.14
N ILE A 230 3.34 -6.17 -14.40
CA ILE A 230 4.14 -4.96 -14.11
C ILE A 230 3.69 -3.82 -15.03
N GLN A 231 3.23 -2.73 -14.42
CA GLN A 231 2.80 -1.50 -15.09
C GLN A 231 3.82 -0.37 -14.78
N ARG A 232 5.01 -0.50 -15.35
CA ARG A 232 6.11 0.45 -15.22
C ARG A 232 6.62 0.86 -16.59
N SER A 233 7.38 1.97 -16.69
CA SER A 233 8.06 2.38 -17.92
C SER A 233 9.06 1.30 -18.36
N ASP A 234 9.32 1.22 -19.67
CA ASP A 234 10.24 0.23 -20.25
C ASP A 234 11.62 0.28 -19.61
N ILE A 235 12.09 1.47 -19.23
CA ILE A 235 13.38 1.63 -18.54
C ILE A 235 13.40 0.88 -17.20
N VAL A 236 12.33 0.93 -16.40
CA VAL A 236 12.25 0.20 -15.14
C VAL A 236 12.18 -1.29 -15.36
N ILE A 237 11.44 -1.74 -16.39
CA ILE A 237 11.39 -3.15 -16.78
C ILE A 237 12.78 -3.67 -17.18
N ASN A 238 13.54 -2.87 -17.91
CA ASN A 238 14.90 -3.22 -18.32
C ASN A 238 15.86 -3.27 -17.13
N VAL A 239 15.77 -2.33 -16.19
CA VAL A 239 16.54 -2.38 -14.93
C VAL A 239 16.25 -3.67 -14.15
N LEU A 240 14.98 -4.04 -13.99
CA LEU A 240 14.61 -5.28 -13.30
C LEU A 240 15.16 -6.53 -14.00
N LYS A 241 15.22 -6.54 -15.33
CA LYS A 241 15.85 -7.64 -16.10
C LYS A 241 17.35 -7.73 -15.84
N LEU A 242 18.08 -6.59 -15.84
CA LEU A 242 19.50 -6.53 -15.57
C LEU A 242 19.86 -7.13 -14.19
N TYR A 243 19.13 -6.73 -13.16
CA TYR A 243 19.37 -7.24 -11.80
C TYR A 243 19.02 -8.72 -11.63
N LYS A 244 18.05 -9.25 -12.39
CA LYS A 244 17.73 -10.69 -12.37
C LYS A 244 18.82 -11.54 -13.04
N ILE A 245 19.42 -11.07 -14.12
CA ILE A 245 20.52 -11.74 -14.80
C ILE A 245 21.71 -11.90 -13.85
N ASN A 246 22.04 -10.87 -13.08
CA ASN A 246 23.13 -10.91 -12.11
C ASN A 246 22.90 -11.92 -10.96
N LYS A 247 21.66 -12.06 -10.48
CA LYS A 247 21.32 -13.05 -9.44
C LYS A 247 21.44 -14.51 -9.92
N SER A 248 21.20 -14.80 -11.19
CA SER A 248 21.39 -16.13 -11.77
C SER A 248 22.89 -16.51 -11.93
N ASN A 249 23.73 -15.54 -12.25
CA ASN A 249 25.17 -15.75 -12.38
C ASN A 249 25.87 -15.96 -11.04
N ILE A 250 25.41 -15.33 -9.96
CA ILE A 250 25.97 -15.51 -8.61
C ILE A 250 25.62 -16.89 -8.02
N LYS A 251 24.46 -17.45 -8.35
CA LYS A 251 24.09 -18.81 -7.91
C LYS A 251 24.83 -19.93 -8.67
N GLY A 252 25.37 -19.65 -9.84
CA GLY A 252 26.18 -20.61 -10.62
C GLY A 252 27.66 -20.60 -10.27
N ALA A 253 28.14 -19.57 -9.53
CA ALA A 253 29.55 -19.46 -9.17
C ALA A 253 29.94 -20.17 -7.85
N ASN A 254 28.99 -20.59 -7.05
CA ASN A 254 29.21 -21.24 -5.75
C ASN A 254 29.08 -22.77 -5.79
N THR A 255 29.18 -23.40 -6.98
CA THR A 255 29.16 -24.87 -7.15
C THR A 255 30.40 -25.41 -7.83
N ILE A 256 31.55 -24.71 -7.68
CA ILE A 256 32.86 -25.28 -8.06
C ILE A 256 33.80 -25.01 -6.88
N GLU A 257 33.78 -25.94 -5.90
CA GLU A 257 34.92 -26.39 -5.08
C GLU A 257 34.47 -27.66 -4.35
#